data_d0dbf932d7842029850bd1194fc2fb44
#
_entry.id   d0dbf932d7842029850bd1194fc2fb44
#
_cell.length_a   1.000
_cell.length_b   1.000
_cell.length_c   1.000
_cell.angle_alpha   90.00
_cell.angle_beta   90.00
_cell.angle_gamma   90.00
#
_symmetry.space_group_name_H-M   'P 1'
#
loop_
_entity.id
_entity.type
_entity.pdbx_description
1 polymer ?
#
loop_
_entity_poly.entity_id
_entity_poly.type
_entity_poly.pdbx_seq_one_letter_code
_entity_poly.pdbx_strand_id
1 'polypeptide(L)'
;MIAINKSRRRLLKIVGIAAVGAVVGKSFVTFKDKDELKKVTWNGTALGSQAEITIYHPNEKEAQKILRKSVGELAGLENLFSLYKDSSQLSLLNKKGYLENPHPEMVNIFNLSKKYSEMTNGAFDVTVQPLWNIYNKSFTDLGKPPSNTQISNALKLVDWKSIKVEKTKISYAIEGMSSTLNGIAQGYITDKIAESLINSGISNTLVQLGEYRGIGDHPEGRPWRLLISNPEHTNSIGEVEFTDAAVATSAGLGTPFDLSGKYHHIFNPESGYNDNEYLQVSVISKTAAEADALATAFLIMNPKKSEALAKNLKVGFEVLNNQRKRIIITKA
;
A
#
# COMPACT_ATOMS: atom_id res chain seq x y z
N MET A 1 4.25 -41.10 11.54
CA MET A 1 5.10 -40.32 10.60
C MET A 1 4.18 -39.23 10.01
N ILE A 2 4.18 -38.07 10.65
CA ILE A 2 3.24 -36.97 10.35
C ILE A 2 3.93 -36.02 9.36
N ALA A 3 3.36 -35.92 8.18
CA ALA A 3 3.83 -35.00 7.14
C ALA A 3 3.64 -33.56 7.59
N ILE A 4 4.74 -32.86 7.84
CA ILE A 4 4.76 -31.44 8.20
C ILE A 4 4.38 -30.62 6.96
N ASN A 5 3.28 -29.96 7.10
CA ASN A 5 2.58 -29.15 6.11
C ASN A 5 3.45 -27.98 5.60
N LYS A 6 3.86 -28.03 4.33
CA LYS A 6 4.62 -27.00 3.61
C LYS A 6 3.79 -25.75 3.25
N SER A 7 2.63 -25.55 3.86
CA SER A 7 1.67 -24.50 3.54
C SER A 7 1.97 -23.11 4.15
N ARG A 8 2.96 -22.97 5.05
CA ARG A 8 3.20 -21.74 5.80
C ARG A 8 4.03 -20.65 5.08
N ARG A 9 4.38 -20.84 3.80
CA ARG A 9 5.20 -19.87 3.02
C ARG A 9 4.49 -19.27 1.81
N ARG A 10 3.16 -19.37 1.70
CA ARG A 10 2.40 -18.84 0.56
C ARG A 10 1.60 -17.57 0.87
N LEU A 11 1.71 -17.03 2.04
CA LEU A 11 1.11 -15.74 2.39
C LEU A 11 2.09 -14.62 2.01
N LEU A 12 1.68 -13.74 1.14
CA LEU A 12 2.36 -12.58 0.59
C LEU A 12 3.18 -12.84 -0.69
N LYS A 13 2.49 -13.20 -1.76
CA LYS A 13 2.94 -12.87 -3.12
C LYS A 13 1.88 -11.95 -3.75
N ILE A 14 1.90 -10.69 -3.41
CA ILE A 14 1.35 -9.66 -4.27
C ILE A 14 2.36 -9.52 -5.40
N VAL A 15 2.09 -10.19 -6.51
CA VAL A 15 2.92 -10.08 -7.71
C VAL A 15 2.36 -8.97 -8.57
N GLY A 16 2.84 -7.76 -8.37
CA GLY A 16 2.68 -6.69 -9.35
C GLY A 16 3.59 -6.99 -10.55
N ILE A 17 3.04 -7.58 -11.61
CA ILE A 17 3.78 -7.72 -12.86
C ILE A 17 3.63 -6.43 -13.65
N ALA A 18 4.61 -5.54 -13.55
CA ALA A 18 4.75 -4.43 -14.49
C ALA A 18 5.41 -4.97 -15.78
N ALA A 19 4.60 -5.34 -16.77
CA ALA A 19 5.12 -5.63 -18.11
C ALA A 19 5.40 -4.30 -18.82
N VAL A 20 6.66 -3.85 -18.81
CA VAL A 20 7.12 -2.73 -19.63
C VAL A 20 7.35 -3.25 -21.03
N GLY A 21 6.34 -3.13 -21.91
CA GLY A 21 6.47 -3.35 -23.34
C GLY A 21 7.16 -2.15 -24.01
N ALA A 22 8.42 -2.29 -24.39
CA ALA A 22 9.11 -1.31 -25.22
C ALA A 22 8.66 -1.42 -26.67
N VAL A 23 7.92 -0.43 -27.18
CA VAL A 23 7.71 -0.24 -28.62
C VAL A 23 8.80 0.70 -29.15
N VAL A 24 9.70 0.16 -29.96
CA VAL A 24 10.76 0.92 -30.61
C VAL A 24 10.20 1.55 -31.88
N GLY A 25 9.97 2.86 -31.83
CA GLY A 25 9.73 3.70 -33.01
C GLY A 25 10.87 4.71 -33.16
N LYS A 26 11.68 4.58 -34.21
CA LYS A 26 12.75 5.53 -34.54
C LYS A 26 12.16 6.82 -35.11
N SER A 27 12.37 7.94 -34.41
CA SER A 27 12.31 9.27 -35.00
C SER A 27 13.51 10.06 -34.50
N PHE A 28 14.41 10.43 -35.42
CA PHE A 28 15.58 11.26 -35.14
C PHE A 28 15.12 12.70 -34.95
N VAL A 29 15.22 13.22 -33.74
CA VAL A 29 15.20 14.64 -33.43
C VAL A 29 16.55 14.96 -32.78
N THR A 30 17.37 15.74 -33.47
CA THR A 30 18.65 16.24 -32.96
C THR A 30 18.39 17.22 -31.83
N PHE A 31 18.65 16.81 -30.60
CA PHE A 31 18.73 17.68 -29.43
C PHE A 31 20.19 18.09 -29.19
N LYS A 32 20.39 19.39 -28.94
CA LYS A 32 21.62 19.96 -28.41
C LYS A 32 21.98 19.24 -27.11
N ASP A 33 23.28 19.04 -26.89
CA ASP A 33 23.92 18.41 -25.75
C ASP A 33 23.20 18.66 -24.40
N LYS A 34 22.22 17.79 -24.09
CA LYS A 34 21.89 17.41 -22.73
C LYS A 34 22.63 16.11 -22.50
N ASP A 35 23.47 16.05 -21.47
CA ASP A 35 24.06 14.78 -21.02
C ASP A 35 23.02 13.68 -21.09
N GLU A 36 23.28 12.64 -21.88
CA GLU A 36 22.32 11.58 -22.17
C GLU A 36 21.96 10.88 -20.85
N LEU A 37 20.70 11.00 -20.43
CA LEU A 37 20.23 10.40 -19.19
C LEU A 37 20.27 8.88 -19.29
N LYS A 38 21.02 8.23 -18.41
CA LYS A 38 21.10 6.79 -18.30
C LYS A 38 20.05 6.28 -17.35
N LYS A 39 19.32 5.27 -17.79
CA LYS A 39 18.38 4.54 -16.94
C LYS A 39 19.16 3.63 -16.00
N VAL A 40 18.95 3.77 -14.67
CA VAL A 40 19.51 2.90 -13.66
C VAL A 40 18.37 2.37 -12.80
N THR A 41 18.29 1.04 -12.64
CA THR A 41 17.17 0.38 -11.97
C THR A 41 17.71 -0.52 -10.86
N TRP A 42 17.05 -0.47 -9.72
CA TRP A 42 17.16 -1.46 -8.67
C TRP A 42 15.89 -2.32 -8.67
N ASN A 43 16.07 -3.64 -8.57
CA ASN A 43 14.99 -4.61 -8.42
C ASN A 43 15.20 -5.41 -7.14
N GLY A 44 14.12 -5.63 -6.38
CA GLY A 44 14.17 -6.35 -5.12
C GLY A 44 12.80 -6.73 -4.59
N THR A 45 12.72 -6.85 -3.29
CA THR A 45 11.46 -7.10 -2.58
C THR A 45 11.31 -6.03 -1.49
N ALA A 46 10.14 -5.43 -1.40
CA ALA A 46 9.76 -4.48 -0.36
C ALA A 46 8.41 -4.88 0.24
N LEU A 47 8.32 -4.92 1.58
CA LEU A 47 7.08 -5.28 2.31
C LEU A 47 6.42 -6.57 1.80
N GLY A 48 7.21 -7.54 1.36
CA GLY A 48 6.73 -8.82 0.82
C GLY A 48 6.30 -8.81 -0.64
N SER A 49 6.35 -7.66 -1.33
CA SER A 49 6.00 -7.48 -2.73
C SER A 49 7.25 -7.29 -3.61
N GLN A 50 7.13 -7.56 -4.91
CA GLN A 50 8.16 -7.15 -5.86
C GLN A 50 8.30 -5.64 -5.85
N ALA A 51 9.55 -5.15 -5.93
CA ALA A 51 9.88 -3.75 -5.85
C ALA A 51 10.86 -3.35 -6.94
N GLU A 52 10.65 -2.16 -7.50
CA GLU A 52 11.52 -1.54 -8.50
C GLU A 52 11.69 -0.05 -8.21
N ILE A 53 12.92 0.44 -8.29
CA ILE A 53 13.21 1.86 -8.28
C ILE A 53 13.98 2.17 -9.56
N THR A 54 13.38 2.95 -10.46
CA THR A 54 13.99 3.39 -11.71
C THR A 54 14.31 4.87 -11.61
N ILE A 55 15.57 5.25 -11.80
CA ILE A 55 16.03 6.63 -11.88
C ILE A 55 16.77 6.90 -13.20
N TYR A 56 16.75 8.14 -13.61
CA TYR A 56 17.45 8.63 -14.81
C TYR A 56 18.47 9.69 -14.41
N HIS A 57 19.75 9.43 -14.72
CA HIS A 57 20.84 10.29 -14.28
C HIS A 57 22.00 10.26 -15.29
N PRO A 58 22.71 11.38 -15.58
CA PRO A 58 23.82 11.38 -16.55
C PRO A 58 25.02 10.55 -16.07
N ASN A 59 25.26 10.49 -14.76
CA ASN A 59 26.34 9.74 -14.16
C ASN A 59 25.83 8.44 -13.50
N GLU A 60 26.09 7.30 -14.14
CA GLU A 60 25.62 5.98 -13.67
C GLU A 60 26.20 5.59 -12.29
N LYS A 61 27.46 5.93 -11.99
CA LYS A 61 28.06 5.60 -10.69
C LYS A 61 27.39 6.36 -9.55
N GLU A 62 27.07 7.63 -9.77
CA GLU A 62 26.34 8.43 -8.78
C GLU A 62 24.90 7.91 -8.60
N ALA A 63 24.22 7.58 -9.72
CA ALA A 63 22.91 6.95 -9.67
C ALA A 63 22.89 5.68 -8.83
N GLN A 64 23.87 4.78 -9.03
CA GLN A 64 23.99 3.56 -8.24
C GLN A 64 24.25 3.83 -6.75
N LYS A 65 25.00 4.88 -6.41
CA LYS A 65 25.22 5.28 -5.02
C LYS A 65 23.93 5.81 -4.38
N ILE A 66 23.17 6.64 -5.10
CA ILE A 66 21.87 7.14 -4.66
C ILE A 66 20.91 5.96 -4.41
N LEU A 67 20.80 5.03 -5.36
CA LEU A 67 19.96 3.84 -5.19
C LEU A 67 20.35 2.99 -3.99
N ARG A 68 21.64 2.74 -3.77
CA ARG A 68 22.09 1.98 -2.57
C ARG A 68 21.68 2.67 -1.28
N LYS A 69 21.76 4.00 -1.21
CA LYS A 69 21.31 4.77 -0.04
C LYS A 69 19.81 4.61 0.16
N SER A 70 19.00 4.80 -0.90
CA SER A 70 17.54 4.64 -0.83
C SER A 70 17.10 3.24 -0.43
N VAL A 71 17.79 2.19 -0.91
CA VAL A 71 17.54 0.79 -0.49
C VAL A 71 17.87 0.57 0.99
N GLY A 72 18.90 1.23 1.51
CA GLY A 72 19.22 1.21 2.95
C GLY A 72 18.12 1.87 3.80
N GLU A 73 17.58 3.00 3.34
CA GLU A 73 16.45 3.70 3.98
C GLU A 73 15.18 2.85 3.94
N LEU A 74 14.88 2.22 2.79
CA LEU A 74 13.78 1.27 2.63
C LEU A 74 13.85 0.16 3.68
N ALA A 75 15.00 -0.51 3.80
CA ALA A 75 15.18 -1.60 4.77
C ALA A 75 15.00 -1.13 6.24
N GLY A 76 15.40 0.11 6.54
CA GLY A 76 15.19 0.74 7.85
C GLY A 76 13.69 0.90 8.16
N LEU A 77 12.92 1.45 7.22
CA LEU A 77 11.48 1.66 7.38
C LEU A 77 10.70 0.33 7.47
N GLU A 78 11.04 -0.66 6.65
CA GLU A 78 10.46 -2.01 6.76
C GLU A 78 10.67 -2.62 8.15
N ASN A 79 11.86 -2.43 8.73
CA ASN A 79 12.15 -2.93 10.07
C ASN A 79 11.31 -2.25 11.16
N LEU A 80 10.87 -1.00 10.95
CA LEU A 80 10.00 -0.30 11.90
C LEU A 80 8.56 -0.81 11.84
N PHE A 81 8.03 -1.03 10.62
CA PHE A 81 6.61 -1.26 10.36
C PHE A 81 6.20 -2.73 10.23
N SER A 82 7.14 -3.66 10.30
CA SER A 82 6.88 -5.09 10.12
C SER A 82 5.99 -5.66 11.22
N LEU A 83 4.96 -6.42 10.84
CA LEU A 83 4.19 -7.28 11.75
C LEU A 83 4.87 -8.65 12.01
N TYR A 84 5.90 -8.99 11.24
CA TYR A 84 6.50 -10.33 11.21
C TYR A 84 7.87 -10.38 11.90
N LYS A 85 8.41 -9.24 12.30
CA LYS A 85 9.67 -9.14 13.04
C LYS A 85 9.36 -8.78 14.48
N ASP A 86 9.62 -9.67 15.42
CA ASP A 86 9.33 -9.47 16.86
C ASP A 86 10.01 -8.23 17.45
N SER A 87 11.15 -7.83 16.88
CA SER A 87 11.91 -6.64 17.28
C SER A 87 11.45 -5.35 16.62
N SER A 88 10.51 -5.38 15.68
CA SER A 88 9.97 -4.17 15.04
C SER A 88 9.22 -3.31 16.04
N GLN A 89 9.19 -2.00 15.80
CA GLN A 89 8.46 -1.10 16.68
C GLN A 89 6.95 -1.34 16.66
N LEU A 90 6.39 -1.73 15.50
CA LEU A 90 4.98 -2.09 15.39
C LEU A 90 4.66 -3.37 16.19
N SER A 91 5.47 -4.42 16.08
CA SER A 91 5.28 -5.66 16.86
C SER A 91 5.43 -5.43 18.35
N LEU A 92 6.38 -4.58 18.77
CA LEU A 92 6.56 -4.21 20.18
C LEU A 92 5.36 -3.41 20.71
N LEU A 93 4.83 -2.45 19.93
CA LEU A 93 3.62 -1.72 20.27
C LEU A 93 2.42 -2.67 20.43
N ASN A 94 2.20 -3.56 19.46
CA ASN A 94 1.12 -4.54 19.51
C ASN A 94 1.21 -5.51 20.68
N LYS A 95 2.43 -5.91 21.04
CA LYS A 95 2.67 -6.85 22.15
C LYS A 95 2.49 -6.22 23.53
N LYS A 96 2.92 -4.96 23.70
CA LYS A 96 2.95 -4.27 25.00
C LYS A 96 1.73 -3.37 25.22
N GLY A 97 1.01 -2.98 24.17
CA GLY A 97 -0.02 -1.95 24.20
C GLY A 97 0.55 -0.52 24.21
N TYR A 98 1.87 -0.38 24.28
CA TYR A 98 2.56 0.92 24.21
C TYR A 98 3.98 0.79 23.66
N LEU A 99 4.50 1.91 23.16
CA LEU A 99 5.86 2.06 22.65
C LEU A 99 6.47 3.35 23.21
N GLU A 100 7.50 3.23 24.04
CA GLU A 100 8.28 4.37 24.54
C GLU A 100 9.33 4.80 23.53
N ASN A 101 9.57 6.11 23.41
CA ASN A 101 10.55 6.70 22.52
C ASN A 101 10.45 6.16 21.08
N PRO A 102 9.26 6.26 20.44
CA PRO A 102 9.07 5.75 19.08
C PRO A 102 9.99 6.48 18.10
N HIS A 103 10.44 5.76 17.08
CA HIS A 103 11.12 6.39 15.95
C HIS A 103 10.21 7.47 15.34
N PRO A 104 10.73 8.64 14.90
CA PRO A 104 9.90 9.70 14.32
C PRO A 104 8.96 9.22 13.22
N GLU A 105 9.39 8.27 12.37
CA GLU A 105 8.55 7.73 11.30
C GLU A 105 7.37 6.88 11.83
N MET A 106 7.47 6.27 13.02
CA MET A 106 6.31 5.65 13.68
C MET A 106 5.28 6.70 14.10
N VAL A 107 5.73 7.81 14.68
CA VAL A 107 4.85 8.94 15.05
C VAL A 107 4.16 9.51 13.80
N ASN A 108 4.94 9.72 12.72
CA ASN A 108 4.45 10.28 11.47
C ASN A 108 3.37 9.40 10.83
N ILE A 109 3.63 8.10 10.67
CA ILE A 109 2.68 7.18 10.01
C ILE A 109 1.41 6.97 10.85
N PHE A 110 1.50 6.93 12.18
CA PHE A 110 0.31 6.85 13.03
C PHE A 110 -0.52 8.14 13.02
N ASN A 111 0.10 9.31 13.00
CA ASN A 111 -0.62 10.58 12.82
C ASN A 111 -1.29 10.66 11.45
N LEU A 112 -0.60 10.21 10.40
CA LEU A 112 -1.15 10.15 9.05
C LEU A 112 -2.31 9.14 8.97
N SER A 113 -2.19 7.99 9.61
CA SER A 113 -3.26 7.00 9.73
C SER A 113 -4.50 7.59 10.40
N LYS A 114 -4.33 8.31 11.51
CA LYS A 114 -5.44 9.00 12.20
C LYS A 114 -6.12 10.04 11.30
N LYS A 115 -5.35 10.82 10.53
CA LYS A 115 -5.88 11.77 9.55
C LYS A 115 -6.78 11.07 8.53
N TYR A 116 -6.36 9.93 7.97
CA TYR A 116 -7.18 9.20 7.00
C TYR A 116 -8.36 8.47 7.66
N SER A 117 -8.22 7.98 8.88
CA SER A 117 -9.35 7.43 9.64
C SER A 117 -10.43 8.47 9.87
N GLU A 118 -10.06 9.68 10.28
CA GLU A 118 -10.98 10.81 10.46
C GLU A 118 -11.64 11.20 9.13
N MET A 119 -10.86 11.37 8.07
CA MET A 119 -11.30 11.76 6.74
C MET A 119 -12.31 10.78 6.12
N THR A 120 -12.12 9.49 6.36
CA THR A 120 -12.99 8.40 5.86
C THR A 120 -14.08 7.99 6.85
N ASN A 121 -14.23 8.74 7.96
CA ASN A 121 -15.16 8.43 9.06
C ASN A 121 -14.98 7.00 9.60
N GLY A 122 -13.72 6.57 9.75
CA GLY A 122 -13.35 5.26 10.29
C GLY A 122 -13.37 4.10 9.29
N ALA A 123 -13.68 4.33 8.01
CA ALA A 123 -13.59 3.26 7.01
C ALA A 123 -12.13 2.81 6.81
N PHE A 124 -11.17 3.72 6.89
CA PHE A 124 -9.77 3.37 7.09
C PHE A 124 -9.48 3.33 8.60
N ASP A 125 -9.10 2.18 9.12
CA ASP A 125 -8.75 2.01 10.53
C ASP A 125 -7.58 1.01 10.68
N VAL A 126 -6.46 1.50 11.20
CA VAL A 126 -5.27 0.67 11.41
C VAL A 126 -5.43 -0.30 12.58
N THR A 127 -6.46 -0.16 13.41
CA THR A 127 -6.69 -1.04 14.56
C THR A 127 -7.47 -2.32 14.23
N VAL A 128 -7.69 -2.64 12.96
CA VAL A 128 -8.38 -3.86 12.50
C VAL A 128 -7.56 -5.15 12.69
N GLN A 129 -6.34 -5.08 13.21
CA GLN A 129 -5.49 -6.26 13.43
C GLN A 129 -6.14 -7.36 14.29
N PRO A 130 -6.93 -7.09 15.33
CA PRO A 130 -7.67 -8.12 16.06
C PRO A 130 -8.65 -8.92 15.19
N LEU A 131 -9.31 -8.28 14.22
CA LEU A 131 -10.16 -8.96 13.24
C LEU A 131 -9.32 -9.90 12.38
N TRP A 132 -8.21 -9.40 11.82
CA TRP A 132 -7.31 -10.24 11.03
C TRP A 132 -6.84 -11.47 11.81
N ASN A 133 -6.47 -11.29 13.08
CA ASN A 133 -5.98 -12.37 13.93
C ASN A 133 -7.03 -13.48 14.12
N ILE A 134 -8.30 -13.15 14.39
CA ILE A 134 -9.35 -14.15 14.57
C ILE A 134 -9.72 -14.85 13.26
N TYR A 135 -9.77 -14.12 12.14
CA TYR A 135 -10.02 -14.73 10.84
C TYR A 135 -8.89 -15.67 10.43
N ASN A 136 -7.64 -15.20 10.51
CA ASN A 136 -6.47 -16.04 10.20
C ASN A 136 -6.43 -17.31 11.07
N LYS A 137 -6.67 -17.17 12.38
CA LYS A 137 -6.70 -18.31 13.29
C LYS A 137 -7.83 -19.29 12.95
N SER A 138 -9.04 -18.79 12.71
CA SER A 138 -10.22 -19.62 12.42
C SER A 138 -10.05 -20.40 11.11
N PHE A 139 -9.57 -19.75 10.06
CA PHE A 139 -9.31 -20.42 8.78
C PHE A 139 -8.12 -21.39 8.84
N THR A 140 -7.07 -21.06 9.60
CA THR A 140 -5.91 -21.96 9.78
C THR A 140 -6.28 -23.21 10.57
N ASP A 141 -7.05 -23.07 11.65
CA ASP A 141 -7.35 -24.16 12.58
C ASP A 141 -8.57 -24.98 12.14
N LEU A 142 -9.59 -24.32 11.56
CA LEU A 142 -10.91 -24.91 11.34
C LEU A 142 -11.38 -24.86 9.87
N GLY A 143 -10.69 -24.16 8.98
CA GLY A 143 -11.06 -23.98 7.58
C GLY A 143 -12.38 -23.21 7.36
N LYS A 144 -12.85 -22.43 8.34
CA LYS A 144 -14.12 -21.69 8.31
C LYS A 144 -14.01 -20.32 8.97
N PRO A 145 -14.93 -19.38 8.68
CA PRO A 145 -14.91 -18.06 9.31
C PRO A 145 -15.14 -18.14 10.83
N PRO A 146 -14.68 -17.11 11.58
CA PRO A 146 -14.96 -17.00 13.01
C PRO A 146 -16.46 -16.84 13.27
N SER A 147 -16.90 -17.19 14.49
CA SER A 147 -18.29 -16.99 14.93
C SER A 147 -18.61 -15.51 15.12
N ASN A 148 -19.90 -15.14 15.05
CA ASN A 148 -20.36 -13.77 15.31
C ASN A 148 -19.92 -13.27 16.71
N THR A 149 -19.86 -14.13 17.71
CA THR A 149 -19.37 -13.78 19.05
C THR A 149 -17.89 -13.43 19.03
N GLN A 150 -17.07 -14.17 18.29
CA GLN A 150 -15.64 -13.84 18.13
C GLN A 150 -15.45 -12.51 17.39
N ILE A 151 -16.22 -12.27 16.33
CA ILE A 151 -16.19 -11.00 15.57
C ILE A 151 -16.61 -9.84 16.49
N SER A 152 -17.74 -9.96 17.20
CA SER A 152 -18.19 -8.92 18.15
C SER A 152 -17.17 -8.61 19.23
N ASN A 153 -16.44 -9.62 19.74
CA ASN A 153 -15.40 -9.39 20.74
C ASN A 153 -14.17 -8.70 20.14
N ALA A 154 -13.76 -9.05 18.93
CA ALA A 154 -12.65 -8.39 18.25
C ALA A 154 -12.99 -6.94 17.89
N LEU A 155 -14.25 -6.65 17.49
CA LEU A 155 -14.71 -5.29 17.19
C LEU A 155 -14.59 -4.33 18.38
N LYS A 156 -14.67 -4.81 19.63
CA LYS A 156 -14.45 -3.97 20.83
C LYS A 156 -13.02 -3.41 20.91
N LEU A 157 -12.10 -4.00 20.15
CA LEU A 157 -10.68 -3.63 20.09
C LEU A 157 -10.36 -2.79 18.83
N VAL A 158 -11.36 -2.46 18.00
CA VAL A 158 -11.22 -1.67 16.78
C VAL A 158 -11.73 -0.26 17.03
N ASP A 159 -10.82 0.67 17.25
CA ASP A 159 -11.11 2.09 17.44
C ASP A 159 -9.86 2.94 17.27
N TRP A 160 -9.65 3.52 16.11
CA TRP A 160 -8.54 4.40 15.82
C TRP A 160 -8.45 5.63 16.77
N LYS A 161 -9.58 6.07 17.35
CA LYS A 161 -9.61 7.19 18.30
C LYS A 161 -8.93 6.83 19.61
N SER A 162 -8.91 5.55 19.96
CA SER A 162 -8.26 5.01 21.15
C SER A 162 -6.73 4.87 21.02
N ILE A 163 -6.13 5.30 19.90
CA ILE A 163 -4.68 5.42 19.75
C ILE A 163 -4.24 6.81 20.24
N LYS A 164 -3.37 6.85 21.25
CA LYS A 164 -2.68 8.07 21.68
C LYS A 164 -1.30 8.13 21.03
N VAL A 165 -1.02 9.22 20.32
CA VAL A 165 0.24 9.42 19.58
C VAL A 165 0.90 10.68 20.11
N GLU A 166 2.02 10.50 20.79
CA GLU A 166 2.87 11.56 21.31
C GLU A 166 4.30 11.37 20.80
N LYS A 167 5.12 12.41 20.80
CA LYS A 167 6.52 12.32 20.34
C LYS A 167 7.34 11.30 21.13
N THR A 168 7.04 11.11 22.41
CA THR A 168 7.78 10.23 23.32
C THR A 168 7.08 8.91 23.59
N LYS A 169 5.81 8.76 23.16
CA LYS A 169 5.03 7.56 23.43
C LYS A 169 3.89 7.38 22.43
N ILE A 170 3.71 6.15 21.95
CA ILE A 170 2.47 5.71 21.30
C ILE A 170 1.82 4.66 22.21
N SER A 171 0.51 4.73 22.42
CA SER A 171 -0.19 3.75 23.27
C SER A 171 -1.63 3.54 22.85
N TYR A 172 -2.15 2.36 23.15
CA TYR A 172 -3.56 2.03 23.03
C TYR A 172 -4.28 2.30 24.36
N ALA A 173 -5.49 2.86 24.28
CA ALA A 173 -6.30 3.11 25.47
C ALA A 173 -7.07 1.88 25.95
N ILE A 174 -7.26 0.88 25.07
CA ILE A 174 -8.00 -0.36 25.33
C ILE A 174 -7.00 -1.51 25.35
N GLU A 175 -6.99 -2.31 26.42
CA GLU A 175 -6.14 -3.50 26.52
C GLU A 175 -6.51 -4.53 25.45
N GLY A 176 -5.51 -5.13 24.80
CA GLY A 176 -5.69 -6.10 23.73
C GLY A 176 -5.82 -5.48 22.31
N MET A 177 -5.88 -4.17 22.18
CA MET A 177 -5.79 -3.53 20.87
C MET A 177 -4.47 -3.87 20.17
N SER A 178 -4.53 -3.93 18.86
CA SER A 178 -3.34 -4.05 18.00
C SER A 178 -3.59 -3.38 16.66
N SER A 179 -2.53 -2.95 15.99
CA SER A 179 -2.60 -2.24 14.72
C SER A 179 -1.89 -3.00 13.60
N THR A 180 -2.38 -2.81 12.39
CA THR A 180 -1.69 -3.11 11.14
C THR A 180 -1.47 -1.83 10.36
N LEU A 181 -0.34 -1.73 9.69
CA LEU A 181 -0.05 -0.62 8.77
C LEU A 181 -0.15 -1.05 7.29
N ASN A 182 -0.66 -2.25 7.01
CA ASN A 182 -0.67 -2.83 5.65
C ASN A 182 -1.43 -2.00 4.61
N GLY A 183 -2.42 -1.20 5.03
CA GLY A 183 -3.18 -0.32 4.12
C GLY A 183 -2.59 1.10 3.99
N ILE A 184 -1.35 1.35 4.45
CA ILE A 184 -0.70 2.66 4.33
C ILE A 184 0.83 2.57 4.26
N ALA A 185 1.45 1.49 4.76
CA ALA A 185 2.89 1.43 4.90
C ALA A 185 3.60 1.35 3.54
N GLN A 186 3.03 0.65 2.56
CA GLN A 186 3.59 0.58 1.22
C GLN A 186 3.61 1.96 0.56
N GLY A 187 2.49 2.68 0.60
CA GLY A 187 2.39 4.04 0.10
C GLY A 187 3.33 5.00 0.85
N TYR A 188 3.36 4.91 2.18
CA TYR A 188 4.21 5.77 3.01
C TYR A 188 5.70 5.58 2.72
N ILE A 189 6.17 4.35 2.64
CA ILE A 189 7.57 4.04 2.31
C ILE A 189 7.89 4.48 0.88
N THR A 190 6.98 4.26 -0.06
CA THR A 190 7.13 4.70 -1.45
C THR A 190 7.33 6.22 -1.53
N ASP A 191 6.55 7.00 -0.78
CA ASP A 191 6.72 8.45 -0.70
C ASP A 191 8.06 8.84 -0.08
N LYS A 192 8.49 8.19 1.02
CA LYS A 192 9.77 8.47 1.67
C LYS A 192 10.96 8.22 0.76
N ILE A 193 10.93 7.13 0.00
CA ILE A 193 11.98 6.84 -0.97
C ILE A 193 11.97 7.85 -2.13
N ALA A 194 10.78 8.22 -2.65
CA ALA A 194 10.67 9.25 -3.67
C ALA A 194 11.21 10.61 -3.18
N GLU A 195 10.87 11.02 -1.94
CA GLU A 195 11.42 12.22 -1.30
C GLU A 195 12.95 12.17 -1.18
N SER A 196 13.51 11.04 -0.76
CA SER A 196 14.97 10.84 -0.66
C SER A 196 15.67 10.98 -2.03
N LEU A 197 15.04 10.45 -3.09
CA LEU A 197 15.54 10.59 -4.46
C LEU A 197 15.50 12.04 -4.93
N ILE A 198 14.41 12.76 -4.70
CA ILE A 198 14.27 14.20 -5.02
C ILE A 198 15.36 15.00 -4.30
N ASN A 199 15.54 14.77 -3.00
CA ASN A 199 16.55 15.42 -2.17
C ASN A 199 18.00 15.08 -2.61
N SER A 200 18.17 14.00 -3.37
CA SER A 200 19.43 13.60 -3.99
C SER A 200 19.61 14.14 -5.41
N GLY A 201 18.71 15.05 -5.87
CA GLY A 201 18.77 15.71 -7.17
C GLY A 201 18.17 14.92 -8.34
N ILE A 202 17.42 13.83 -8.06
CA ILE A 202 16.71 13.09 -9.11
C ILE A 202 15.39 13.80 -9.44
N SER A 203 15.23 14.19 -10.71
CA SER A 203 14.04 14.89 -11.23
C SER A 203 13.06 13.98 -11.96
N ASN A 204 13.50 12.81 -12.42
CA ASN A 204 12.69 11.87 -13.16
C ASN A 204 12.88 10.46 -12.58
N THR A 205 11.86 9.92 -11.95
CA THR A 205 11.92 8.60 -11.32
C THR A 205 10.52 7.95 -11.25
N LEU A 206 10.50 6.63 -11.33
CA LEU A 206 9.36 5.82 -10.97
C LEU A 206 9.77 4.89 -9.82
N VAL A 207 9.12 5.05 -8.68
CA VAL A 207 9.26 4.22 -7.49
C VAL A 207 8.06 3.29 -7.41
N GLN A 208 8.31 1.97 -7.33
CA GLN A 208 7.31 0.93 -7.14
C GLN A 208 7.75 0.05 -5.97
N LEU A 209 7.08 0.18 -4.84
CA LEU A 209 7.36 -0.59 -3.60
C LEU A 209 6.07 -1.24 -3.06
N GLY A 210 5.29 -1.82 -3.99
CA GLY A 210 3.92 -2.25 -3.76
C GLY A 210 2.94 -1.22 -4.33
N GLU A 211 3.17 0.05 -4.04
CA GLU A 211 2.47 1.18 -4.65
C GLU A 211 3.40 1.97 -5.57
N TYR A 212 2.84 2.85 -6.42
CA TYR A 212 3.58 3.58 -7.45
C TYR A 212 3.65 5.06 -7.12
N ARG A 213 4.85 5.66 -7.32
CA ARG A 213 5.07 7.09 -7.25
C ARG A 213 5.93 7.53 -8.42
N GLY A 214 5.36 8.33 -9.33
CA GLY A 214 6.09 9.00 -10.40
C GLY A 214 6.49 10.42 -9.99
N ILE A 215 7.72 10.80 -10.28
CA ILE A 215 8.24 12.16 -10.12
C ILE A 215 8.69 12.65 -11.50
N GLY A 216 8.28 13.85 -11.86
CA GLY A 216 8.48 14.39 -13.19
C GLY A 216 7.82 13.54 -14.28
N ASP A 217 8.08 13.88 -15.53
CA ASP A 217 7.70 13.09 -16.68
C ASP A 217 8.70 11.96 -16.95
N HIS A 218 8.28 10.95 -17.68
CA HIS A 218 9.22 10.01 -18.29
C HIS A 218 10.20 10.77 -19.19
N PRO A 219 11.51 10.45 -19.22
CA PRO A 219 12.51 11.18 -20.01
C PRO A 219 12.23 11.30 -21.53
N GLU A 220 11.34 10.46 -22.03
CA GLU A 220 10.84 10.57 -23.41
C GLU A 220 9.81 11.71 -23.62
N GLY A 221 9.54 12.52 -22.59
CA GLY A 221 8.59 13.63 -22.65
C GLY A 221 7.10 13.23 -22.62
N ARG A 222 6.80 12.10 -22.01
CA ARG A 222 5.43 11.59 -21.82
C ARG A 222 5.15 11.32 -20.33
N PRO A 223 3.88 11.21 -19.93
CA PRO A 223 3.53 10.71 -18.60
C PRO A 223 4.07 9.30 -18.33
N TRP A 224 4.20 8.95 -17.07
CA TRP A 224 4.35 7.57 -16.63
C TRP A 224 3.09 6.79 -16.96
N ARG A 225 3.24 5.49 -17.28
CA ARG A 225 2.13 4.60 -17.63
C ARG A 225 2.15 3.37 -16.74
N LEU A 226 0.99 3.05 -16.19
CA LEU A 226 0.77 1.87 -15.38
C LEU A 226 -0.38 1.05 -15.93
N LEU A 227 -0.15 -0.24 -16.15
CA LEU A 227 -1.22 -1.19 -16.45
C LEU A 227 -1.87 -1.65 -15.15
N ILE A 228 -3.17 -1.44 -15.03
CA ILE A 228 -3.96 -1.96 -13.92
C ILE A 228 -4.35 -3.40 -14.25
N SER A 229 -3.87 -4.35 -13.44
CA SER A 229 -4.23 -5.75 -13.55
C SER A 229 -5.55 -6.05 -12.85
N ASN A 230 -6.26 -7.10 -13.30
CA ASN A 230 -7.37 -7.64 -12.52
C ASN A 230 -6.86 -8.25 -11.20
N PRO A 231 -7.75 -8.48 -10.19
CA PRO A 231 -7.33 -9.00 -8.88
C PRO A 231 -6.63 -10.36 -8.93
N GLU A 232 -6.87 -11.17 -9.96
CA GLU A 232 -6.22 -12.46 -10.18
C GLU A 232 -4.87 -12.33 -10.90
N HIS A 233 -4.48 -11.11 -11.30
CA HIS A 233 -3.25 -10.81 -12.06
C HIS A 233 -3.09 -11.60 -13.37
N THR A 234 -4.19 -11.99 -14.01
CA THR A 234 -4.19 -12.75 -15.27
C THR A 234 -4.23 -11.85 -16.49
N ASN A 235 -4.88 -10.69 -16.39
CA ASN A 235 -5.08 -9.75 -17.49
C ASN A 235 -5.01 -8.29 -17.01
N SER A 236 -4.58 -7.38 -17.89
CA SER A 236 -4.78 -5.95 -17.68
C SER A 236 -6.25 -5.58 -17.95
N ILE A 237 -6.81 -4.74 -17.06
CA ILE A 237 -8.16 -4.19 -17.19
C ILE A 237 -8.15 -2.74 -17.63
N GLY A 238 -6.98 -2.13 -17.73
CA GLY A 238 -6.82 -0.75 -18.19
C GLY A 238 -5.43 -0.20 -17.98
N GLU A 239 -5.26 1.06 -18.34
CA GLU A 239 -4.04 1.83 -18.19
C GLU A 239 -4.35 3.14 -17.50
N VAL A 240 -3.41 3.61 -16.66
CA VAL A 240 -3.41 4.94 -16.02
C VAL A 240 -2.14 5.66 -16.44
N GLU A 241 -2.30 6.91 -16.90
CA GLU A 241 -1.20 7.85 -17.14
C GLU A 241 -1.15 8.88 -16.01
N PHE A 242 0.05 9.19 -15.53
CA PHE A 242 0.24 10.14 -14.44
C PHE A 242 1.62 10.81 -14.46
N THR A 243 1.69 12.03 -13.93
CA THR A 243 2.91 12.83 -13.74
C THR A 243 2.85 13.45 -12.35
N ASP A 244 3.95 13.44 -11.61
CA ASP A 244 4.04 13.97 -10.23
C ASP A 244 2.91 13.46 -9.31
N ALA A 245 2.54 12.20 -9.50
CA ALA A 245 1.43 11.58 -8.80
C ALA A 245 1.77 10.15 -8.36
N ALA A 246 0.87 9.56 -7.61
CA ALA A 246 0.95 8.19 -7.11
C ALA A 246 -0.29 7.41 -7.48
N VAL A 247 -0.15 6.10 -7.59
CA VAL A 247 -1.24 5.16 -7.84
C VAL A 247 -1.14 4.00 -6.86
N ALA A 248 -2.24 3.73 -6.16
CA ALA A 248 -2.36 2.58 -5.27
C ALA A 248 -3.61 1.77 -5.62
N THR A 249 -3.55 0.46 -5.40
CA THR A 249 -4.65 -0.44 -5.73
C THR A 249 -4.91 -1.43 -4.61
N SER A 250 -6.13 -1.43 -4.09
CA SER A 250 -6.62 -2.39 -3.08
C SER A 250 -7.61 -3.38 -3.70
N ALA A 251 -7.44 -4.67 -3.39
CA ALA A 251 -8.34 -5.74 -3.81
C ALA A 251 -8.41 -6.84 -2.75
N GLY A 252 -9.61 -7.31 -2.42
CA GLY A 252 -9.80 -8.38 -1.43
C GLY A 252 -9.10 -9.68 -1.84
N LEU A 253 -9.16 -10.03 -3.11
CA LEU A 253 -8.52 -11.24 -3.66
C LEU A 253 -6.99 -11.24 -3.60
N GLY A 254 -6.34 -10.12 -3.27
CA GLY A 254 -4.89 -10.07 -3.07
C GLY A 254 -4.40 -10.94 -1.92
N THR A 255 -5.20 -11.11 -0.84
CA THR A 255 -4.87 -11.96 0.30
C THR A 255 -6.15 -12.60 0.87
N PRO A 256 -6.70 -13.63 0.21
CA PRO A 256 -7.89 -14.34 0.68
C PRO A 256 -7.54 -15.33 1.80
N PHE A 257 -8.47 -15.53 2.73
CA PHE A 257 -8.40 -16.58 3.74
C PHE A 257 -8.93 -17.92 3.22
N ASP A 258 -9.77 -17.89 2.18
CA ASP A 258 -10.37 -19.08 1.57
C ASP A 258 -10.23 -19.07 0.04
N LEU A 259 -10.52 -20.22 -0.58
CA LEU A 259 -10.41 -20.37 -2.04
C LEU A 259 -11.49 -19.60 -2.82
N SER A 260 -12.61 -19.27 -2.18
CA SER A 260 -13.70 -18.53 -2.84
C SER A 260 -13.39 -17.03 -2.96
N GLY A 261 -12.42 -16.52 -2.17
CA GLY A 261 -12.10 -15.10 -2.08
C GLY A 261 -13.16 -14.26 -1.34
N LYS A 262 -14.19 -14.92 -0.76
CA LYS A 262 -15.22 -14.24 0.01
C LYS A 262 -14.66 -13.64 1.31
N TYR A 263 -13.73 -14.35 1.93
CA TYR A 263 -13.08 -13.92 3.17
C TYR A 263 -11.63 -13.51 2.87
N HIS A 264 -11.28 -12.28 3.20
CA HIS A 264 -9.99 -11.70 2.86
C HIS A 264 -9.52 -10.68 3.91
N HIS A 265 -8.35 -10.13 3.74
CA HIS A 265 -7.64 -9.29 4.71
C HIS A 265 -8.19 -7.86 4.90
N ILE A 266 -9.11 -7.38 4.05
CA ILE A 266 -9.70 -6.05 4.16
C ILE A 266 -11.07 -6.17 4.83
N PHE A 267 -11.19 -5.61 6.02
CA PHE A 267 -12.40 -5.66 6.86
C PHE A 267 -13.08 -4.31 6.90
N ASN A 268 -14.40 -4.33 6.97
CA ASN A 268 -15.15 -3.17 7.39
C ASN A 268 -15.00 -3.01 8.92
N PRO A 269 -14.40 -1.90 9.41
CA PRO A 269 -14.15 -1.70 10.84
C PRO A 269 -15.42 -1.60 11.69
N GLU A 270 -16.56 -1.25 11.08
CA GLU A 270 -17.85 -1.14 11.76
C GLU A 270 -18.54 -2.49 11.93
N SER A 271 -18.52 -3.33 10.88
CA SER A 271 -19.21 -4.63 10.90
C SER A 271 -18.30 -5.80 11.29
N GLY A 272 -17.00 -5.70 11.05
CA GLY A 272 -16.02 -6.78 11.21
C GLY A 272 -16.06 -7.82 10.09
N TYR A 273 -16.83 -7.58 9.03
CA TYR A 273 -16.96 -8.47 7.87
C TYR A 273 -16.23 -7.91 6.65
N ASN A 274 -16.17 -8.72 5.59
CA ASN A 274 -15.63 -8.36 4.28
C ASN A 274 -16.74 -7.81 3.37
N ASP A 275 -17.34 -6.69 3.77
CA ASP A 275 -18.48 -6.06 3.09
C ASP A 275 -17.98 -5.13 1.97
N ASN A 276 -17.36 -5.69 0.92
CA ASN A 276 -16.79 -4.88 -0.15
C ASN A 276 -17.84 -4.46 -1.17
N GLU A 277 -17.85 -3.17 -1.49
CA GLU A 277 -18.67 -2.60 -2.57
C GLU A 277 -18.11 -2.91 -3.96
N TYR A 278 -16.78 -3.17 -4.05
CA TYR A 278 -16.05 -3.39 -5.30
C TYR A 278 -15.08 -4.58 -5.16
N LEU A 279 -14.72 -5.20 -6.28
CA LEU A 279 -13.68 -6.23 -6.33
C LEU A 279 -12.28 -5.62 -6.18
N GLN A 280 -12.09 -4.41 -6.72
CA GLN A 280 -10.83 -3.68 -6.72
C GLN A 280 -11.10 -2.18 -6.79
N VAL A 281 -10.24 -1.43 -6.14
CA VAL A 281 -10.22 0.04 -6.16
C VAL A 281 -8.80 0.49 -6.47
N SER A 282 -8.65 1.38 -7.45
CA SER A 282 -7.42 2.11 -7.72
C SER A 282 -7.63 3.60 -7.46
N VAL A 283 -6.72 4.21 -6.74
CA VAL A 283 -6.72 5.65 -6.43
C VAL A 283 -5.47 6.30 -7.00
N ILE A 284 -5.67 7.45 -7.66
CA ILE A 284 -4.59 8.31 -8.16
C ILE A 284 -4.59 9.57 -7.30
N SER A 285 -3.46 9.85 -6.63
CA SER A 285 -3.32 10.99 -5.73
C SER A 285 -1.93 11.62 -5.82
N LYS A 286 -1.72 12.72 -5.10
CA LYS A 286 -0.40 13.39 -5.02
C LYS A 286 0.63 12.56 -4.26
N THR A 287 0.22 11.74 -3.31
CA THR A 287 1.10 10.91 -2.49
C THR A 287 0.66 9.46 -2.51
N ALA A 288 1.61 8.53 -2.42
CA ALA A 288 1.32 7.11 -2.40
C ALA A 288 0.64 6.68 -1.09
N ALA A 289 0.98 7.30 0.04
CA ALA A 289 0.30 7.06 1.31
C ALA A 289 -1.18 7.45 1.29
N GLU A 290 -1.53 8.56 0.61
CA GLU A 290 -2.93 8.96 0.43
C GLU A 290 -3.67 7.99 -0.48
N ALA A 291 -3.07 7.65 -1.62
CA ALA A 291 -3.65 6.71 -2.55
C ALA A 291 -3.91 5.33 -1.91
N ASP A 292 -2.95 4.80 -1.14
CA ASP A 292 -3.00 3.51 -0.45
C ASP A 292 -4.12 3.48 0.61
N ALA A 293 -4.13 4.47 1.52
CA ALA A 293 -5.16 4.57 2.56
C ALA A 293 -6.58 4.74 1.97
N LEU A 294 -6.72 5.59 0.94
CA LEU A 294 -8.02 5.82 0.29
C LEU A 294 -8.46 4.62 -0.54
N ALA A 295 -7.58 3.91 -1.24
CA ALA A 295 -7.94 2.69 -1.97
C ALA A 295 -8.51 1.63 -1.02
N THR A 296 -7.90 1.45 0.16
CA THR A 296 -8.39 0.56 1.21
C THR A 296 -9.77 1.01 1.72
N ALA A 297 -9.94 2.30 2.06
CA ALA A 297 -11.21 2.83 2.54
C ALA A 297 -12.33 2.74 1.50
N PHE A 298 -12.06 3.14 0.26
CA PHE A 298 -13.08 3.20 -0.80
C PHE A 298 -13.59 1.81 -1.21
N LEU A 299 -12.81 0.76 -0.96
CA LEU A 299 -13.23 -0.62 -1.21
C LEU A 299 -14.45 -1.02 -0.38
N ILE A 300 -14.61 -0.45 0.82
CA ILE A 300 -15.66 -0.79 1.79
C ILE A 300 -16.65 0.36 2.06
N MET A 301 -16.32 1.59 1.67
CA MET A 301 -17.20 2.75 1.84
C MET A 301 -18.41 2.67 0.92
N ASN A 302 -19.53 3.23 1.38
CA ASN A 302 -20.69 3.45 0.50
C ASN A 302 -20.27 4.24 -0.77
N PRO A 303 -20.65 3.79 -1.98
CA PRO A 303 -20.22 4.38 -3.26
C PRO A 303 -20.43 5.89 -3.38
N LYS A 304 -21.59 6.41 -2.89
CA LYS A 304 -21.87 7.85 -2.94
C LYS A 304 -20.96 8.65 -2.02
N LYS A 305 -20.59 8.08 -0.86
CA LYS A 305 -19.69 8.74 0.10
C LYS A 305 -18.24 8.73 -0.41
N SER A 306 -17.78 7.62 -0.96
CA SER A 306 -16.42 7.52 -1.54
C SER A 306 -16.27 8.45 -2.76
N GLU A 307 -17.28 8.51 -3.66
CA GLU A 307 -17.28 9.45 -4.78
C GLU A 307 -17.27 10.92 -4.34
N ALA A 308 -18.08 11.28 -3.35
CA ALA A 308 -18.11 12.64 -2.81
C ALA A 308 -16.77 13.03 -2.17
N LEU A 309 -16.16 12.11 -1.42
CA LEU A 309 -14.84 12.33 -0.80
C LEU A 309 -13.74 12.46 -1.87
N ALA A 310 -13.73 11.58 -2.87
CA ALA A 310 -12.76 11.64 -3.98
C ALA A 310 -12.84 12.98 -4.74
N LYS A 311 -14.04 13.48 -5.02
CA LYS A 311 -14.25 14.79 -5.64
C LYS A 311 -13.74 15.93 -4.78
N ASN A 312 -14.02 15.89 -3.47
CA ASN A 312 -13.55 16.91 -2.53
C ASN A 312 -12.01 16.96 -2.44
N LEU A 313 -11.37 15.79 -2.41
CA LEU A 313 -9.91 15.65 -2.36
C LEU A 313 -9.23 15.87 -3.72
N LYS A 314 -10.01 15.90 -4.82
CA LYS A 314 -9.51 15.96 -6.21
C LYS A 314 -8.56 14.79 -6.54
N VAL A 315 -8.92 13.59 -6.11
CA VAL A 315 -8.19 12.36 -6.42
C VAL A 315 -8.88 11.61 -7.55
N GLY A 316 -8.10 10.93 -8.38
CA GLY A 316 -8.61 9.96 -9.34
C GLY A 316 -9.09 8.71 -8.60
N PHE A 317 -10.24 8.19 -8.98
CA PHE A 317 -10.85 7.02 -8.37
C PHE A 317 -11.49 6.15 -9.44
N GLU A 318 -11.01 4.92 -9.55
CA GLU A 318 -11.57 3.93 -10.46
C GLU A 318 -11.75 2.58 -9.77
N VAL A 319 -12.70 1.80 -10.25
CA VAL A 319 -13.09 0.53 -9.63
C VAL A 319 -13.24 -0.59 -10.65
N LEU A 320 -13.03 -1.82 -10.20
CA LEU A 320 -13.57 -3.01 -10.84
C LEU A 320 -14.81 -3.43 -10.02
N ASN A 321 -15.99 -3.31 -10.62
CA ASN A 321 -17.22 -3.67 -9.94
C ASN A 321 -17.44 -5.20 -9.87
N ASN A 322 -18.50 -5.63 -9.18
CA ASN A 322 -18.85 -7.05 -9.03
C ASN A 322 -19.21 -7.75 -10.36
N GLN A 323 -19.52 -7.01 -11.42
CA GLN A 323 -19.72 -7.52 -12.79
C GLN A 323 -18.42 -7.56 -13.59
N ARG A 324 -17.27 -7.33 -12.95
CA ARG A 324 -15.92 -7.28 -13.56
C ARG A 324 -15.76 -6.19 -14.63
N LYS A 325 -16.53 -5.12 -14.52
CA LYS A 325 -16.44 -3.95 -15.38
C LYS A 325 -15.62 -2.86 -14.68
N ARG A 326 -14.58 -2.36 -15.37
CA ARG A 326 -13.83 -1.18 -14.94
C ARG A 326 -14.68 0.07 -15.11
N ILE A 327 -14.76 0.90 -14.08
CA ILE A 327 -15.52 2.17 -14.07
C ILE A 327 -14.61 3.24 -13.49
N ILE A 328 -14.41 4.33 -14.22
CA ILE A 328 -13.73 5.53 -13.74
C ILE A 328 -14.81 6.39 -13.07
N ILE A 329 -14.67 6.62 -11.76
CA ILE A 329 -15.61 7.39 -10.93
C ILE A 329 -15.22 8.86 -10.94
N THR A 330 -13.91 9.17 -10.67
CA THR A 330 -13.36 10.52 -10.76
C THR A 330 -12.01 10.49 -11.48
N LYS A 331 -11.65 11.62 -12.12
CA LYS A 331 -10.32 11.82 -12.71
C LYS A 331 -9.53 12.74 -11.79
N ALA A 332 -8.22 12.47 -11.65
CA ALA A 332 -7.26 13.33 -10.93
C ALA A 332 -6.94 14.58 -11.74
#